data_05cf7120bb345d1eaae03c486bde9eed
#
_entry.id   05cf7120bb345d1eaae03c486bde9eed
#
_cell.length_a   1.000
_cell.length_b   1.000
_cell.length_c   1.000
_cell.angle_alpha   90.00
_cell.angle_beta   90.00
_cell.angle_gamma   90.00
#
_symmetry.space_group_name_H-M   'P 1'
#
loop_
_entity.id
_entity.type
_entity.pdbx_description
1 polymer ?
#
loop_
_entity_poly.entity_id
_entity_poly.type
_entity_poly.pdbx_seq_one_letter_code
_entity_poly.pdbx_strand_id
1 'polypeptide(L)'
;ALDMELEIVRTVLHSDVNDVYVCTDLKQNTGVFYTMVSVKGASYRKLVTEKLNTERLFFSNSDFVGSFVYEDRLNLVFRYYHESLLSLLGGVYFMEFSDCKRAALNLIATYAQCGADSEMGSLLLQDRNINVAKDGDIQFNYFLDFSSWNLEGEQKNDLQILAEKVFGILELNYKGKYDSPENYPDDLRLFYLKMTTTGFTSIGHLISSVRNMADKPAETKGFLPWIRRTFRKIKSFLFRNSIATFLTILVMVTLIYAAGQIYNRWVYK
;
A
#
# COMPACT_ATOMS: atom_id res chain seq x y z
N ALA A 1 2.20 -31.24 -13.65
CA ALA A 1 3.59 -30.91 -13.27
C ALA A 1 3.91 -29.53 -13.86
N LEU A 2 4.48 -28.64 -13.06
CA LEU A 2 5.01 -27.37 -13.55
C LEU A 2 6.17 -27.67 -14.53
N ASP A 3 6.03 -27.25 -15.78
CA ASP A 3 7.12 -27.33 -16.78
C ASP A 3 7.99 -26.07 -16.73
N MET A 4 8.62 -25.83 -15.56
CA MET A 4 9.47 -24.68 -15.29
C MET A 4 10.79 -25.13 -14.65
N GLU A 5 11.85 -24.40 -14.92
CA GLU A 5 13.15 -24.55 -14.27
C GLU A 5 13.47 -23.27 -13.49
N LEU A 6 13.13 -23.27 -12.19
CA LEU A 6 13.22 -22.08 -11.35
C LEU A 6 14.62 -21.90 -10.78
N GLU A 7 15.24 -20.76 -11.08
CA GLU A 7 16.48 -20.30 -10.45
C GLU A 7 16.15 -19.25 -9.38
N ILE A 8 16.70 -19.44 -8.17
CA ILE A 8 16.54 -18.48 -7.07
C ILE A 8 17.40 -17.25 -7.32
N VAL A 9 16.76 -16.10 -7.50
CA VAL A 9 17.41 -14.80 -7.66
C VAL A 9 17.73 -14.17 -6.31
N ARG A 10 16.79 -14.24 -5.34
CA ARG A 10 17.01 -13.75 -3.99
C ARG A 10 16.08 -14.42 -2.98
N THR A 11 16.53 -14.48 -1.72
CA THR A 11 15.70 -14.84 -0.58
C THR A 11 15.04 -13.59 -0.03
N VAL A 12 13.71 -13.64 0.15
CA VAL A 12 12.90 -12.55 0.72
C VAL A 12 12.65 -12.76 2.20
N LEU A 13 12.38 -14.02 2.58
CA LEU A 13 12.07 -14.44 3.93
C LEU A 13 12.73 -15.77 4.22
N HIS A 14 13.21 -15.93 5.44
CA HIS A 14 13.66 -17.19 6.00
C HIS A 14 13.08 -17.35 7.41
N SER A 15 12.32 -18.43 7.64
CA SER A 15 11.78 -18.76 8.96
C SER A 15 11.87 -20.28 9.22
N ASP A 16 11.54 -20.71 10.41
CA ASP A 16 11.50 -22.14 10.75
C ASP A 16 10.39 -22.89 10.02
N VAL A 17 9.34 -22.19 9.59
CA VAL A 17 8.15 -22.74 8.93
C VAL A 17 8.28 -22.76 7.41
N ASN A 18 8.74 -21.67 6.82
CA ASN A 18 8.87 -21.54 5.37
C ASN A 18 9.94 -20.51 4.97
N ASP A 19 10.42 -20.69 3.76
CA ASP A 19 11.24 -19.71 3.05
C ASP A 19 10.44 -19.07 1.92
N VAL A 20 10.75 -17.83 1.57
CA VAL A 20 10.18 -17.15 0.41
C VAL A 20 11.30 -16.66 -0.49
N TYR A 21 11.22 -17.00 -1.76
CA TYR A 21 12.19 -16.68 -2.77
C TYR A 21 11.57 -15.90 -3.92
N VAL A 22 12.34 -15.02 -4.54
CA VAL A 22 12.07 -14.53 -5.89
C VAL A 22 12.91 -15.36 -6.85
N CYS A 23 12.25 -15.92 -7.86
CA CYS A 23 12.83 -16.82 -8.84
C CYS A 23 12.62 -16.31 -10.26
N THR A 24 13.44 -16.79 -11.19
CA THR A 24 13.23 -16.67 -12.64
C THR A 24 13.11 -18.05 -13.26
N ASP A 25 12.45 -18.15 -14.43
CA ASP A 25 12.36 -19.40 -15.19
C ASP A 25 13.46 -19.44 -16.24
N LEU A 26 14.41 -20.36 -16.11
CA LEU A 26 15.53 -20.54 -17.04
C LEU A 26 15.08 -21.04 -18.42
N LYS A 27 13.96 -21.77 -18.50
CA LYS A 27 13.45 -22.26 -19.79
C LYS A 27 12.81 -21.17 -20.64
N GLN A 28 12.23 -20.17 -19.98
CA GLN A 28 11.46 -19.12 -20.64
C GLN A 28 12.15 -17.77 -20.52
N ASN A 29 13.29 -17.51 -20.96
CA ASN A 29 14.06 -16.25 -20.82
C ASN A 29 13.23 -14.96 -21.13
N THR A 30 12.06 -14.84 -20.48
CA THR A 30 11.03 -13.81 -20.71
C THR A 30 11.18 -12.60 -19.79
N GLY A 31 12.13 -12.62 -18.85
CA GLY A 31 12.26 -11.57 -17.82
C GLY A 31 11.10 -11.57 -16.81
N VAL A 32 10.28 -12.62 -16.80
CA VAL A 32 9.20 -12.78 -15.81
C VAL A 32 9.79 -13.38 -14.54
N PHE A 33 9.39 -12.81 -13.40
CA PHE A 33 9.77 -13.31 -12.10
C PHE A 33 8.60 -13.97 -11.39
N TYR A 34 8.93 -14.83 -10.44
CA TYR A 34 7.99 -15.60 -9.65
C TYR A 34 8.32 -15.51 -8.18
N THR A 35 7.30 -15.52 -7.33
CA THR A 35 7.44 -15.75 -5.89
C THR A 35 7.27 -17.23 -5.63
N MET A 36 8.26 -17.86 -5.01
CA MET A 36 8.18 -19.24 -4.55
C MET A 36 8.15 -19.27 -3.02
N VAL A 37 7.08 -19.84 -2.46
CA VAL A 37 6.91 -20.07 -1.01
C VAL A 37 7.22 -21.53 -0.74
N SER A 38 8.30 -21.82 -0.03
CA SER A 38 8.81 -23.16 0.24
C SER A 38 8.54 -23.55 1.69
N VAL A 39 7.54 -24.39 1.92
CA VAL A 39 7.08 -24.83 3.26
C VAL A 39 7.90 -26.01 3.74
N LYS A 40 8.43 -25.93 4.96
CA LYS A 40 9.31 -26.90 5.61
C LYS A 40 8.53 -27.90 6.47
N GLY A 41 8.97 -29.15 6.46
CA GLY A 41 8.49 -30.18 7.38
C GLY A 41 7.05 -30.68 7.11
N ALA A 42 6.80 -31.94 7.43
CA ALA A 42 5.55 -32.64 7.10
C ALA A 42 4.31 -32.02 7.79
N SER A 43 4.45 -31.59 9.06
CA SER A 43 3.35 -31.01 9.82
C SER A 43 2.87 -29.69 9.25
N TYR A 44 3.80 -28.80 8.89
CA TYR A 44 3.46 -27.51 8.28
C TYR A 44 2.93 -27.66 6.85
N ARG A 45 3.47 -28.63 6.07
CA ARG A 45 2.93 -28.94 4.74
C ARG A 45 1.48 -29.38 4.82
N LYS A 46 1.16 -30.29 5.74
CA LYS A 46 -0.21 -30.75 5.94
C LYS A 46 -1.12 -29.57 6.30
N LEU A 47 -0.73 -28.76 7.27
CA LEU A 47 -1.46 -27.58 7.71
C LEU A 47 -1.71 -26.60 6.55
N VAL A 48 -0.67 -26.25 5.78
CA VAL A 48 -0.79 -25.34 4.64
C VAL A 48 -1.70 -25.92 3.56
N THR A 49 -1.59 -27.21 3.26
CA THR A 49 -2.44 -27.87 2.27
C THR A 49 -3.92 -27.89 2.71
N GLU A 50 -4.20 -28.16 3.98
CA GLU A 50 -5.54 -28.16 4.53
C GLU A 50 -6.19 -26.76 4.54
N LYS A 51 -5.40 -25.75 4.90
CA LYS A 51 -5.89 -24.35 5.03
C LYS A 51 -5.98 -23.61 3.70
N LEU A 52 -5.03 -23.79 2.79
CA LEU A 52 -5.01 -23.02 1.54
C LEU A 52 -5.91 -23.58 0.46
N ASN A 53 -6.40 -24.80 0.56
CA ASN A 53 -7.14 -25.45 -0.52
C ASN A 53 -6.56 -25.12 -1.92
N THR A 54 -5.43 -25.75 -2.25
CA THR A 54 -4.64 -25.44 -3.46
C THR A 54 -5.43 -25.60 -4.76
N GLU A 55 -6.45 -26.46 -4.79
CA GLU A 55 -7.35 -26.60 -5.95
C GLU A 55 -8.20 -25.33 -6.14
N ARG A 56 -8.77 -24.81 -5.06
CA ARG A 56 -9.53 -23.57 -5.11
C ARG A 56 -8.65 -22.39 -5.53
N LEU A 57 -7.43 -22.29 -5.00
CA LEU A 57 -6.45 -21.28 -5.41
C LEU A 57 -6.17 -21.34 -6.91
N PHE A 58 -5.98 -22.54 -7.47
CA PHE A 58 -5.71 -22.68 -8.90
C PHE A 58 -6.83 -22.14 -9.79
N PHE A 59 -8.08 -22.31 -9.37
CA PHE A 59 -9.24 -21.84 -10.15
C PHE A 59 -9.62 -20.38 -9.89
N SER A 60 -9.32 -19.84 -8.71
CA SER A 60 -9.77 -18.51 -8.30
C SER A 60 -8.68 -17.43 -8.38
N ASN A 61 -7.41 -17.81 -8.43
CA ASN A 61 -6.29 -16.87 -8.37
C ASN A 61 -5.45 -16.98 -9.64
N SER A 62 -5.53 -15.95 -10.49
CA SER A 62 -4.80 -15.90 -11.76
C SER A 62 -3.27 -15.77 -11.58
N ASP A 63 -2.80 -15.39 -10.39
CA ASP A 63 -1.37 -15.26 -10.10
C ASP A 63 -0.76 -16.58 -9.62
N PHE A 64 -1.59 -17.53 -9.17
CA PHE A 64 -1.10 -18.84 -8.76
C PHE A 64 -0.74 -19.67 -9.98
N VAL A 65 0.56 -19.97 -10.13
CA VAL A 65 1.10 -20.71 -11.25
C VAL A 65 1.02 -22.23 -11.02
N GLY A 66 1.18 -22.66 -9.77
CA GLY A 66 1.06 -24.05 -9.38
C GLY A 66 1.88 -24.41 -8.14
N SER A 67 1.94 -25.69 -7.83
CA SER A 67 2.68 -26.22 -6.69
C SER A 67 3.41 -27.51 -7.05
N PHE A 68 4.49 -27.80 -6.31
CA PHE A 68 5.25 -29.05 -6.42
C PHE A 68 5.93 -29.39 -5.09
N VAL A 69 6.27 -30.65 -4.91
CA VAL A 69 7.05 -31.12 -3.78
C VAL A 69 8.47 -31.43 -4.25
N TYR A 70 9.46 -30.87 -3.57
CA TYR A 70 10.87 -31.11 -3.82
C TYR A 70 11.63 -31.13 -2.49
N GLU A 71 12.51 -32.13 -2.28
CA GLU A 71 13.30 -32.33 -1.05
C GLU A 71 12.46 -32.19 0.23
N ASP A 72 11.32 -32.87 0.27
CA ASP A 72 10.38 -32.85 1.41
C ASP A 72 9.77 -31.46 1.71
N ARG A 73 9.80 -30.53 0.78
CA ARG A 73 9.20 -29.20 0.88
C ARG A 73 8.04 -29.05 -0.12
N LEU A 74 6.96 -28.42 0.35
CA LEU A 74 5.89 -27.99 -0.53
C LEU A 74 6.21 -26.59 -1.05
N ASN A 75 6.33 -26.45 -2.37
CA ASN A 75 6.62 -25.21 -3.03
C ASN A 75 5.35 -24.71 -3.73
N LEU A 76 4.92 -23.49 -3.39
CA LEU A 76 3.82 -22.77 -4.02
C LEU A 76 4.43 -21.66 -4.88
N VAL A 77 4.03 -21.57 -6.15
CA VAL A 77 4.59 -20.62 -7.11
C VAL A 77 3.52 -19.64 -7.56
N PHE A 78 3.83 -18.36 -7.45
CA PHE A 78 2.97 -17.24 -7.84
C PHE A 78 3.73 -16.30 -8.78
N ARG A 79 3.03 -15.47 -9.53
CA ARG A 79 3.64 -14.34 -10.25
C ARG A 79 4.22 -13.34 -9.26
N TYR A 80 5.32 -12.71 -9.64
CA TYR A 80 5.97 -11.65 -8.87
C TYR A 80 5.88 -10.31 -9.60
N TYR A 81 5.64 -9.26 -8.84
CA TYR A 81 5.55 -7.88 -9.33
C TYR A 81 6.60 -6.99 -8.65
N HIS A 82 7.22 -6.08 -9.40
CA HIS A 82 8.38 -5.32 -8.94
C HIS A 82 8.07 -4.11 -8.08
N GLU A 83 6.88 -3.53 -8.20
CA GLU A 83 6.50 -2.33 -7.48
C GLU A 83 5.80 -2.69 -6.17
N SER A 84 6.02 -1.90 -5.10
CA SER A 84 5.41 -2.14 -3.81
C SER A 84 4.66 -0.92 -3.28
N LEU A 85 3.63 -1.14 -2.46
CA LEU A 85 2.87 -0.08 -1.82
C LEU A 85 3.78 0.83 -0.98
N LEU A 86 4.75 0.27 -0.24
CA LEU A 86 5.70 1.05 0.56
C LEU A 86 6.54 2.01 -0.28
N SER A 87 6.98 1.61 -1.48
CA SER A 87 7.72 2.48 -2.39
C SER A 87 6.85 3.61 -2.93
N LEU A 88 5.54 3.41 -3.01
CA LEU A 88 4.57 4.37 -3.53
C LEU A 88 4.02 5.29 -2.44
N LEU A 89 3.87 4.83 -1.20
CA LEU A 89 3.47 5.66 -0.05
C LEU A 89 4.49 6.78 0.22
N GLY A 90 5.77 6.59 -0.12
CA GLY A 90 6.82 7.61 -0.09
C GLY A 90 6.94 8.44 -1.37
N GLY A 91 6.21 8.14 -2.43
CA GLY A 91 6.35 8.68 -3.78
C GLY A 91 5.19 9.57 -4.25
N VAL A 92 5.36 10.08 -5.47
CA VAL A 92 4.56 11.15 -6.09
C VAL A 92 3.30 10.64 -6.81
N TYR A 93 2.97 9.35 -6.73
CA TYR A 93 1.97 8.70 -7.60
C TYR A 93 0.52 9.08 -7.30
N PHE A 94 0.18 9.41 -6.06
CA PHE A 94 -1.17 9.82 -5.68
C PHE A 94 -1.24 11.32 -5.45
N MET A 95 -1.33 12.08 -6.54
CA MET A 95 -1.39 13.55 -6.47
C MET A 95 -2.78 14.05 -6.12
N GLU A 96 -3.82 13.29 -6.48
CA GLU A 96 -5.22 13.66 -6.26
C GLU A 96 -5.96 12.57 -5.46
N PHE A 97 -7.03 12.98 -4.77
CA PHE A 97 -7.86 12.04 -4.01
C PHE A 97 -8.55 11.00 -4.90
N SER A 98 -8.92 11.39 -6.12
CA SER A 98 -9.46 10.46 -7.12
C SER A 98 -8.54 9.29 -7.44
N ASP A 99 -7.22 9.51 -7.43
CA ASP A 99 -6.24 8.44 -7.64
C ASP A 99 -6.17 7.50 -6.44
N CYS A 100 -6.19 8.06 -5.22
CA CYS A 100 -6.27 7.27 -3.98
C CYS A 100 -7.56 6.43 -3.95
N LYS A 101 -8.69 7.03 -4.31
CA LYS A 101 -9.99 6.36 -4.38
C LYS A 101 -9.97 5.21 -5.38
N ARG A 102 -9.40 5.41 -6.58
CA ARG A 102 -9.24 4.37 -7.60
C ARG A 102 -8.37 3.23 -7.09
N ALA A 103 -7.20 3.52 -6.54
CA ALA A 103 -6.31 2.50 -5.98
C ALA A 103 -6.95 1.73 -4.81
N ALA A 104 -7.69 2.41 -3.94
CA ALA A 104 -8.45 1.78 -2.85
C ALA A 104 -9.53 0.82 -3.39
N LEU A 105 -10.28 1.20 -4.42
CA LEU A 105 -11.27 0.33 -5.07
C LEU A 105 -10.60 -0.86 -5.77
N ASN A 106 -9.45 -0.64 -6.43
CA ASN A 106 -8.69 -1.71 -7.06
C ASN A 106 -8.13 -2.69 -6.01
N LEU A 107 -7.66 -2.21 -4.85
CA LEU A 107 -7.25 -3.10 -3.76
C LEU A 107 -8.38 -4.01 -3.30
N ILE A 108 -9.57 -3.45 -3.08
CA ILE A 108 -10.74 -4.24 -2.67
C ILE A 108 -11.12 -5.26 -3.75
N ALA A 109 -11.11 -4.86 -5.02
CA ALA A 109 -11.45 -5.73 -6.14
C ALA A 109 -10.45 -6.88 -6.30
N THR A 110 -9.15 -6.58 -6.27
CA THR A 110 -8.07 -7.58 -6.37
C THR A 110 -8.13 -8.56 -5.20
N TYR A 111 -8.37 -8.04 -3.97
CA TYR A 111 -8.54 -8.88 -2.79
C TYR A 111 -9.74 -9.83 -2.94
N ALA A 112 -10.88 -9.33 -3.39
CA ALA A 112 -12.07 -10.14 -3.62
C ALA A 112 -11.87 -11.23 -4.70
N GLN A 113 -11.02 -10.94 -5.70
CA GLN A 113 -10.72 -11.86 -6.81
C GLN A 113 -9.66 -12.90 -6.47
N CYS A 114 -8.79 -12.66 -5.50
CA CYS A 114 -7.69 -13.60 -5.20
C CYS A 114 -8.17 -14.90 -4.54
N GLY A 115 -9.45 -15.00 -4.15
CA GLY A 115 -10.04 -16.19 -3.55
C GLY A 115 -9.45 -16.59 -2.20
N ALA A 116 -8.72 -15.66 -1.55
CA ALA A 116 -8.14 -15.89 -0.24
C ALA A 116 -9.25 -16.13 0.80
N ASP A 117 -9.05 -17.12 1.65
CA ASP A 117 -9.79 -17.22 2.92
C ASP A 117 -9.23 -16.17 3.91
N SER A 118 -9.89 -16.04 5.07
CA SER A 118 -9.51 -15.02 6.06
C SER A 118 -8.07 -15.18 6.56
N GLU A 119 -7.55 -16.39 6.60
CA GLU A 119 -6.19 -16.68 7.08
C GLU A 119 -5.14 -16.23 6.06
N MET A 120 -5.30 -16.61 4.81
CA MET A 120 -4.44 -16.15 3.72
C MET A 120 -4.61 -14.64 3.48
N GLY A 121 -5.83 -14.13 3.63
CA GLY A 121 -6.15 -12.72 3.46
C GLY A 121 -5.32 -11.82 4.38
N SER A 122 -5.19 -12.20 5.64
CA SER A 122 -4.37 -11.44 6.61
C SER A 122 -2.89 -11.36 6.23
N LEU A 123 -2.35 -12.41 5.61
CA LEU A 123 -0.97 -12.44 5.11
C LEU A 123 -0.80 -11.60 3.84
N LEU A 124 -1.76 -11.67 2.92
CA LEU A 124 -1.74 -10.90 1.68
C LEU A 124 -1.83 -9.38 1.91
N LEU A 125 -2.58 -8.97 2.93
CA LEU A 125 -2.79 -7.55 3.26
C LEU A 125 -1.62 -6.90 4.00
N GLN A 126 -0.49 -7.59 4.17
CA GLN A 126 0.74 -6.95 4.63
C GLN A 126 1.31 -6.02 3.54
N ASP A 127 1.84 -4.86 3.93
CA ASP A 127 2.33 -3.82 2.99
C ASP A 127 3.33 -4.35 1.96
N ARG A 128 4.19 -5.28 2.36
CA ARG A 128 5.19 -5.92 1.49
C ARG A 128 4.58 -6.75 0.34
N ASN A 129 3.31 -7.14 0.46
CA ASN A 129 2.61 -7.93 -0.53
C ASN A 129 1.80 -7.10 -1.52
N ILE A 130 1.51 -5.84 -1.19
CA ILE A 130 0.65 -4.99 -2.01
C ILE A 130 1.52 -4.19 -2.98
N ASN A 131 1.35 -4.43 -4.27
CA ASN A 131 1.99 -3.66 -5.33
C ASN A 131 0.97 -2.77 -6.01
N VAL A 132 1.39 -1.55 -6.30
CA VAL A 132 0.57 -0.57 -7.01
C VAL A 132 1.30 -0.20 -8.30
N ALA A 133 0.72 -0.53 -9.44
CA ALA A 133 1.22 -0.12 -10.74
C ALA A 133 0.97 1.37 -10.99
N LYS A 134 1.65 1.94 -12.01
CA LYS A 134 1.57 3.39 -12.33
C LYS A 134 0.18 3.89 -12.68
N ASP A 135 -0.66 3.02 -13.19
CA ASP A 135 -2.08 3.26 -13.53
C ASP A 135 -3.01 3.12 -12.32
N GLY A 136 -2.49 2.71 -11.16
CA GLY A 136 -3.23 2.47 -9.93
C GLY A 136 -3.78 1.06 -9.80
N ASP A 137 -3.42 0.14 -10.69
CA ASP A 137 -3.75 -1.27 -10.55
C ASP A 137 -3.02 -1.89 -9.37
N ILE A 138 -3.69 -2.82 -8.71
CA ILE A 138 -3.18 -3.50 -7.51
C ILE A 138 -2.90 -4.96 -7.84
N GLN A 139 -1.76 -5.45 -7.36
CA GLN A 139 -1.34 -6.84 -7.50
C GLN A 139 -0.68 -7.30 -6.20
N PHE A 140 -0.72 -8.60 -5.90
CA PHE A 140 -0.07 -9.15 -4.72
C PHE A 140 1.24 -9.87 -5.06
N ASN A 141 2.25 -9.76 -4.16
CA ASN A 141 3.55 -10.44 -4.32
C ASN A 141 3.61 -11.82 -3.70
N TYR A 142 2.66 -12.17 -2.85
CA TYR A 142 2.58 -13.48 -2.17
C TYR A 142 3.83 -13.80 -1.31
N PHE A 143 4.42 -12.81 -0.64
CA PHE A 143 5.47 -13.04 0.37
C PHE A 143 4.84 -13.56 1.66
N LEU A 144 4.31 -14.79 1.60
CA LEU A 144 3.53 -15.40 2.67
C LEU A 144 4.46 -15.91 3.76
N ASP A 145 4.31 -15.38 4.96
CA ASP A 145 5.02 -15.82 6.15
C ASP A 145 4.09 -16.66 7.02
N PHE A 146 4.16 -17.98 6.85
CA PHE A 146 3.32 -18.90 7.61
C PHE A 146 3.72 -19.03 9.09
N SER A 147 4.90 -18.52 9.49
CA SER A 147 5.26 -18.44 10.90
C SER A 147 4.41 -17.44 11.68
N SER A 148 3.84 -16.46 10.98
CA SER A 148 2.94 -15.47 11.55
C SER A 148 1.48 -15.95 11.64
N TRP A 149 1.16 -17.15 11.18
CA TRP A 149 -0.16 -17.74 11.41
C TRP A 149 -0.36 -18.04 12.88
N ASN A 150 -1.23 -17.28 13.50
CA ASN A 150 -1.58 -17.50 14.90
C ASN A 150 -2.60 -18.65 14.98
N LEU A 151 -2.12 -19.85 15.26
CA LEU A 151 -2.95 -21.07 15.31
C LEU A 151 -3.93 -21.08 16.50
N GLU A 152 -3.69 -20.23 17.53
CA GLU A 152 -4.41 -20.27 18.81
C GLU A 152 -5.06 -18.93 19.21
N GLY A 153 -4.87 -17.86 18.43
CA GLY A 153 -5.34 -16.52 18.75
C GLY A 153 -6.62 -16.10 18.01
N GLU A 154 -7.31 -15.10 18.55
CA GLU A 154 -8.35 -14.39 17.81
C GLU A 154 -7.78 -13.83 16.51
N GLN A 155 -8.21 -14.39 15.38
CA GLN A 155 -7.83 -13.87 14.08
C GLN A 155 -8.50 -12.50 13.92
N LYS A 156 -7.70 -11.48 13.63
CA LYS A 156 -8.25 -10.22 13.14
C LYS A 156 -9.08 -10.52 11.90
N ASN A 157 -10.31 -10.04 11.90
CA ASN A 157 -11.17 -10.13 10.74
C ASN A 157 -10.42 -9.50 9.53
N ASP A 158 -10.19 -10.27 8.49
CA ASP A 158 -9.50 -9.85 7.25
C ASP A 158 -10.19 -8.63 6.61
N LEU A 159 -11.51 -8.52 6.72
CA LEU A 159 -12.27 -7.35 6.28
C LEU A 159 -11.88 -6.08 7.06
N GLN A 160 -11.58 -6.21 8.35
CA GLN A 160 -11.09 -5.10 9.16
C GLN A 160 -9.68 -4.67 8.70
N ILE A 161 -8.77 -5.63 8.48
CA ILE A 161 -7.42 -5.36 7.97
C ILE A 161 -7.51 -4.70 6.58
N LEU A 162 -8.38 -5.21 5.71
CA LEU A 162 -8.61 -4.63 4.38
C LEU A 162 -9.11 -3.17 4.49
N ALA A 163 -10.06 -2.90 5.39
CA ALA A 163 -10.57 -1.56 5.62
C ALA A 163 -9.48 -0.60 6.12
N GLU A 164 -8.60 -1.06 7.02
CA GLU A 164 -7.44 -0.30 7.49
C GLU A 164 -6.46 0.03 6.35
N LYS A 165 -6.18 -0.92 5.43
CA LYS A 165 -5.33 -0.67 4.26
C LYS A 165 -5.99 0.29 3.27
N VAL A 166 -7.26 0.12 3.01
CA VAL A 166 -8.05 1.04 2.18
C VAL A 166 -8.02 2.46 2.76
N PHE A 167 -8.23 2.60 4.07
CA PHE A 167 -8.13 3.91 4.73
C PHE A 167 -6.73 4.51 4.59
N GLY A 168 -5.68 3.72 4.79
CA GLY A 168 -4.28 4.16 4.61
C GLY A 168 -3.99 4.72 3.22
N ILE A 169 -4.61 4.17 2.17
CA ILE A 169 -4.51 4.71 0.81
C ILE A 169 -5.31 6.00 0.67
N LEU A 170 -6.55 6.04 1.16
CA LEU A 170 -7.43 7.20 1.06
C LEU A 170 -6.89 8.42 1.80
N GLU A 171 -6.24 8.21 2.96
CA GLU A 171 -5.69 9.30 3.76
C GLU A 171 -4.42 9.95 3.20
N LEU A 172 -3.75 9.36 2.19
CA LEU A 172 -2.45 9.83 1.67
C LEU A 172 -2.45 11.31 1.31
N ASN A 173 -3.55 11.82 0.74
CA ASN A 173 -3.69 13.22 0.40
C ASN A 173 -3.95 14.14 1.60
N TYR A 174 -4.30 13.59 2.76
CA TYR A 174 -4.69 14.33 3.95
C TYR A 174 -3.70 14.17 5.10
N LYS A 175 -2.94 13.08 5.11
CA LYS A 175 -1.92 12.80 6.12
C LYS A 175 -0.95 13.97 6.26
N GLY A 176 -0.82 14.48 7.48
CA GLY A 176 0.00 15.64 7.80
C GLY A 176 -0.61 17.01 7.41
N LYS A 177 -1.82 17.08 6.82
CA LYS A 177 -2.58 18.33 6.66
C LYS A 177 -3.51 18.61 7.85
N TYR A 178 -3.93 17.55 8.51
CA TYR A 178 -4.79 17.55 9.67
C TYR A 178 -4.07 16.89 10.84
N ASP A 179 -4.42 17.29 12.06
CA ASP A 179 -3.76 16.79 13.27
C ASP A 179 -4.23 15.37 13.63
N SER A 180 -5.45 15.01 13.23
CA SER A 180 -6.04 13.68 13.47
C SER A 180 -7.09 13.32 12.42
N PRO A 181 -7.43 12.01 12.26
CA PRO A 181 -8.45 11.55 11.30
C PRO A 181 -9.86 12.11 11.57
N GLU A 182 -10.17 12.48 12.81
CA GLU A 182 -11.45 13.09 13.19
C GLU A 182 -11.64 14.47 12.54
N ASN A 183 -10.56 15.11 12.12
CA ASN A 183 -10.54 16.42 11.47
C ASN A 183 -10.50 16.33 9.93
N TYR A 184 -10.55 15.12 9.37
CA TYR A 184 -10.58 14.92 7.91
C TYR A 184 -11.91 15.41 7.31
N PRO A 185 -11.96 15.62 5.98
CA PRO A 185 -13.22 15.89 5.28
C PRO A 185 -14.28 14.84 5.61
N ASP A 186 -15.55 15.24 5.60
CA ASP A 186 -16.66 14.46 6.14
C ASP A 186 -16.72 13.02 5.64
N ASP A 187 -16.57 12.78 4.34
CA ASP A 187 -16.62 11.43 3.78
C ASP A 187 -15.51 10.52 4.36
N LEU A 188 -14.30 11.04 4.44
CA LEU A 188 -13.15 10.28 4.94
C LEU A 188 -13.22 10.10 6.47
N ARG A 189 -13.71 11.12 7.19
CA ARG A 189 -13.98 11.06 8.63
C ARG A 189 -15.06 10.03 8.95
N LEU A 190 -16.16 10.00 8.20
CA LEU A 190 -17.22 9.01 8.39
C LEU A 190 -16.74 7.59 8.11
N PHE A 191 -15.89 7.41 7.10
CA PHE A 191 -15.25 6.12 6.82
C PHE A 191 -14.38 5.68 8.01
N TYR A 192 -13.52 6.58 8.52
CA TYR A 192 -12.67 6.32 9.69
C TYR A 192 -13.50 5.94 10.93
N LEU A 193 -14.51 6.73 11.26
CA LEU A 193 -15.40 6.44 12.40
C LEU A 193 -16.06 5.07 12.24
N LYS A 194 -16.58 4.76 11.06
CA LYS A 194 -17.20 3.46 10.80
C LYS A 194 -16.20 2.31 10.97
N MET A 195 -15.01 2.45 10.41
CA MET A 195 -13.95 1.45 10.52
C MET A 195 -13.56 1.18 11.98
N THR A 196 -13.50 2.22 12.81
CA THR A 196 -13.04 2.12 14.20
C THR A 196 -14.14 1.77 15.22
N THR A 197 -15.42 1.96 14.89
CA THR A 197 -16.53 1.73 15.82
C THR A 197 -17.33 0.47 15.49
N THR A 198 -18.01 0.47 14.35
CA THR A 198 -18.93 -0.62 13.96
C THR A 198 -18.31 -1.62 13.02
N GLY A 199 -17.22 -1.25 12.34
CA GLY A 199 -16.61 -2.04 11.29
C GLY A 199 -17.46 -2.12 10.01
N PHE A 200 -16.94 -2.87 9.03
CA PHE A 200 -17.66 -3.18 7.80
C PHE A 200 -18.22 -4.60 7.89
N THR A 201 -19.42 -4.82 7.39
CA THR A 201 -20.11 -6.12 7.46
C THR A 201 -19.87 -6.99 6.23
N SER A 202 -19.38 -6.42 5.13
CA SER A 202 -19.08 -7.13 3.90
C SER A 202 -18.17 -6.31 2.98
N ILE A 203 -17.51 -6.99 2.03
CA ILE A 203 -16.73 -6.36 0.95
C ILE A 203 -17.62 -5.40 0.14
N GLY A 204 -18.86 -5.77 -0.17
CA GLY A 204 -19.82 -4.91 -0.88
C GLY A 204 -20.11 -3.60 -0.12
N HIS A 205 -20.21 -3.68 1.20
CA HIS A 205 -20.40 -2.51 2.05
C HIS A 205 -19.14 -1.60 2.05
N LEU A 206 -17.96 -2.18 2.07
CA LEU A 206 -16.69 -1.45 1.97
C LEU A 206 -16.57 -0.74 0.61
N ILE A 207 -16.83 -1.46 -0.51
CA ILE A 207 -16.84 -0.89 -1.88
C ILE A 207 -17.80 0.29 -1.96
N SER A 208 -19.04 0.11 -1.48
CA SER A 208 -20.06 1.16 -1.54
C SER A 208 -19.63 2.40 -0.76
N SER A 209 -19.03 2.22 0.41
CA SER A 209 -18.53 3.34 1.22
C SER A 209 -17.44 4.13 0.51
N VAL A 210 -16.49 3.47 -0.17
CA VAL A 210 -15.44 4.15 -0.93
C VAL A 210 -16.00 4.79 -2.22
N ARG A 211 -16.87 4.07 -2.95
CA ARG A 211 -17.43 4.54 -4.22
C ARG A 211 -18.25 5.80 -4.06
N ASN A 212 -18.99 5.93 -2.96
CA ASN A 212 -19.87 7.05 -2.67
C ASN A 212 -19.13 8.31 -2.18
N MET A 213 -17.84 8.23 -1.87
CA MET A 213 -17.05 9.41 -1.53
C MET A 213 -16.94 10.35 -2.74
N ALA A 214 -17.00 11.66 -2.50
CA ALA A 214 -16.76 12.64 -3.54
C ALA A 214 -15.31 12.55 -4.07
N ASP A 215 -15.09 12.68 -5.38
CA ASP A 215 -13.74 12.65 -5.97
C ASP A 215 -12.87 13.84 -5.53
N LYS A 216 -13.52 14.93 -5.15
CA LYS A 216 -12.89 16.09 -4.50
C LYS A 216 -13.66 16.38 -3.23
N PRO A 217 -13.31 15.75 -2.09
CA PRO A 217 -13.95 16.04 -0.82
C PRO A 217 -13.86 17.54 -0.53
N ALA A 218 -14.97 18.10 -0.04
CA ALA A 218 -15.04 19.52 0.28
C ALA A 218 -14.01 19.83 1.36
N GLU A 219 -12.93 20.49 0.97
CA GLU A 219 -11.97 21.01 1.96
C GLU A 219 -12.65 22.11 2.74
N THR A 220 -12.54 22.08 4.06
CA THR A 220 -12.98 23.19 4.90
C THR A 220 -12.35 24.48 4.39
N LYS A 221 -13.18 25.36 3.83
CA LYS A 221 -12.76 26.66 3.29
C LYS A 221 -12.30 27.52 4.46
N GLY A 222 -11.01 27.67 4.65
CA GLY A 222 -10.43 28.53 5.66
C GLY A 222 -9.11 29.16 5.18
N PHE A 223 -8.82 30.36 5.66
CA PHE A 223 -7.59 31.10 5.33
C PHE A 223 -6.33 30.38 5.83
N LEU A 224 -6.40 29.75 7.00
CA LEU A 224 -5.32 28.97 7.62
C LEU A 224 -4.91 27.72 6.82
N PRO A 225 -5.82 26.89 6.26
CA PRO A 225 -5.47 25.78 5.38
C PRO A 225 -4.77 26.23 4.11
N TRP A 226 -5.18 27.39 3.53
CA TRP A 226 -4.54 27.96 2.34
C TRP A 226 -3.09 28.38 2.62
N ILE A 227 -2.85 29.08 3.74
CA ILE A 227 -1.49 29.48 4.17
C ILE A 227 -0.62 28.25 4.38
N ARG A 228 -1.08 27.22 5.11
CA ARG A 228 -0.34 25.97 5.35
C ARG A 228 -0.01 25.25 4.04
N ARG A 229 -0.91 25.26 3.05
CA ARG A 229 -0.71 24.66 1.73
C ARG A 229 0.38 25.38 0.95
N THR A 230 0.33 26.69 0.94
CA THR A 230 1.32 27.55 0.25
C THR A 230 2.71 27.39 0.89
N PHE A 231 2.79 27.40 2.22
CA PHE A 231 4.05 27.16 2.94
C PHE A 231 4.64 25.78 2.69
N ARG A 232 3.81 24.70 2.57
CA ARG A 232 4.34 23.36 2.24
C ARG A 232 4.84 23.25 0.81
N LYS A 233 4.12 23.83 -0.15
CA LYS A 233 4.61 23.88 -1.55
C LYS A 233 5.93 24.61 -1.64
N ILE A 234 6.06 25.73 -0.93
CA ILE A 234 7.31 26.48 -0.82
C ILE A 234 8.38 25.65 -0.12
N LYS A 235 8.07 24.99 1.00
CA LYS A 235 9.02 24.16 1.74
C LYS A 235 9.51 22.97 0.89
N SER A 236 8.64 22.25 0.20
CA SER A 236 9.03 21.13 -0.67
C SER A 236 9.84 21.60 -1.89
N PHE A 237 9.51 22.75 -2.46
CA PHE A 237 10.27 23.35 -3.54
C PHE A 237 11.67 23.81 -3.08
N LEU A 238 11.76 24.43 -1.91
CA LEU A 238 13.00 24.91 -1.32
C LEU A 238 13.94 23.76 -0.94
N PHE A 239 13.44 22.67 -0.36
CA PHE A 239 14.26 21.50 -0.01
C PHE A 239 14.76 20.70 -1.22
N ARG A 240 14.06 20.79 -2.35
CA ARG A 240 14.43 20.05 -3.57
C ARG A 240 15.52 20.76 -4.38
N ASN A 241 15.79 22.05 -4.12
CA ASN A 241 16.73 22.83 -4.90
C ASN A 241 17.50 23.82 -3.99
N SER A 242 18.60 23.36 -3.40
CA SER A 242 19.39 24.15 -2.42
C SER A 242 19.83 25.52 -2.95
N ILE A 243 20.11 25.66 -4.24
CA ILE A 243 20.49 26.94 -4.90
C ILE A 243 19.26 27.87 -4.98
N ALA A 244 18.07 27.34 -5.35
CA ALA A 244 16.86 28.15 -5.39
C ALA A 244 16.44 28.62 -3.98
N THR A 245 16.68 27.79 -2.95
CA THR A 245 16.46 28.14 -1.54
C THR A 245 17.32 29.33 -1.14
N PHE A 246 18.60 29.27 -1.46
CA PHE A 246 19.56 30.35 -1.11
C PHE A 246 19.18 31.66 -1.80
N LEU A 247 18.85 31.61 -3.11
CA LEU A 247 18.41 32.78 -3.88
C LEU A 247 17.11 33.38 -3.33
N THR A 248 16.15 32.57 -2.94
CA THR A 248 14.87 33.04 -2.37
C THR A 248 15.07 33.72 -1.03
N ILE A 249 15.92 33.17 -0.17
CA ILE A 249 16.27 33.79 1.11
C ILE A 249 16.98 35.13 0.87
N LEU A 250 17.91 35.20 -0.09
CA LEU A 250 18.64 36.42 -0.42
C LEU A 250 17.69 37.54 -0.91
N VAL A 251 16.73 37.17 -1.80
CA VAL A 251 15.71 38.12 -2.29
C VAL A 251 14.80 38.60 -1.16
N MET A 252 14.37 37.72 -0.26
CA MET A 252 13.54 38.11 0.89
C MET A 252 14.27 39.06 1.84
N VAL A 253 15.53 38.79 2.14
CA VAL A 253 16.37 39.67 2.98
C VAL A 253 16.56 41.05 2.35
N THR A 254 16.84 41.10 1.03
CA THR A 254 16.98 42.37 0.32
C THR A 254 15.67 43.17 0.26
N LEU A 255 14.52 42.51 0.10
CA LEU A 255 13.22 43.18 0.12
C LEU A 255 12.88 43.74 1.51
N ILE A 256 13.16 42.99 2.58
CA ILE A 256 12.96 43.45 3.97
C ILE A 256 13.86 44.63 4.25
N TYR A 257 15.14 44.58 3.82
CA TYR A 257 16.06 45.68 3.99
C TYR A 257 15.62 46.96 3.22
N ALA A 258 15.19 46.79 1.96
CA ALA A 258 14.68 47.89 1.16
C ALA A 258 13.40 48.51 1.76
N ALA A 259 12.49 47.69 2.23
CA ALA A 259 11.26 48.14 2.91
C ALA A 259 11.60 48.93 4.21
N GLY A 260 12.56 48.43 4.97
CA GLY A 260 13.08 49.14 6.16
C GLY A 260 13.70 50.50 5.84
N GLN A 261 14.45 50.61 4.75
CA GLN A 261 15.03 51.90 4.30
C GLN A 261 13.95 52.89 3.83
N ILE A 262 12.91 52.40 3.14
CA ILE A 262 11.78 53.22 2.71
C ILE A 262 10.97 53.69 3.95
N TYR A 263 10.71 52.81 4.89
CA TYR A 263 10.03 53.14 6.14
C TYR A 263 10.78 54.18 6.95
N ASN A 264 12.10 54.03 7.13
CA ASN A 264 12.92 54.98 7.84
C ASN A 264 12.96 56.37 7.14
N ARG A 265 12.95 56.40 5.79
CA ARG A 265 12.87 57.68 5.07
C ARG A 265 11.51 58.38 5.21
N TRP A 266 10.43 57.62 5.47
CA TRP A 266 9.10 58.18 5.63
C TRP A 266 8.82 58.65 7.08
N VAL A 267 9.38 57.98 8.06
CA VAL A 267 9.16 58.29 9.49
C VAL A 267 10.05 59.41 9.99
N TYR A 268 11.22 59.63 9.35
CA TYR A 268 12.18 60.66 9.76
C TYR A 268 12.26 61.85 8.77
N LYS A 269 11.21 62.10 7.98
CA LYS A 269 10.94 63.35 7.31
C LYS A 269 9.79 64.07 8.01
#